data_f10f929cff975476e5bc61e05ef3a37f
#
_entry.id   f10f929cff975476e5bc61e05ef3a37f
#
_cell.length_a   1.000
_cell.length_b   1.000
_cell.length_c   1.000
_cell.angle_alpha   90.00
_cell.angle_beta   90.00
_cell.angle_gamma   90.00
#
_symmetry.space_group_name_H-M   'P 1'
#
loop_
_entity.id
_entity.type
_entity.pdbx_description
1 polymer ?
#
loop_
_entity_poly.entity_id
_entity_poly.type
_entity_poly.pdbx_seq_one_letter_code
_entity_poly.pdbx_strand_id
1 'polypeptide(L)'
;DGQPDVLQVLQRVRDEVAVLPTVPYSRTANTFSHIFAGGYAAGYYSYKWAEVLSADAYAAFEETAGADGQPSLETGRRYRQAILEAGGSRPAMESFKAFRGREPSLDALLRHQGMA
;
A
#
# COMPACT_ATOMS: atom_id res chain seq x y z
N ASP A 1 34.23 1.45 14.72
CA ASP A 1 32.80 1.48 15.12
C ASP A 1 31.97 1.48 13.84
N GLY A 2 31.58 0.26 13.43
CA GLY A 2 31.00 0.01 12.12
C GLY A 2 29.56 0.44 11.96
N GLN A 3 29.27 1.72 11.97
CA GLN A 3 27.99 2.20 11.43
C GLN A 3 28.04 2.06 9.91
N PRO A 4 27.05 1.39 9.30
CA PRO A 4 27.04 1.25 7.85
C PRO A 4 26.93 2.62 7.19
N ASP A 5 27.74 2.87 6.17
CA ASP A 5 27.59 4.05 5.32
C ASP A 5 26.20 4.04 4.66
N VAL A 6 25.43 5.09 4.89
CA VAL A 6 24.06 5.23 4.36
C VAL A 6 24.01 5.03 2.85
N LEU A 7 24.99 5.56 2.12
CA LEU A 7 25.04 5.44 0.67
C LEU A 7 25.34 4.01 0.23
N GLN A 8 26.18 3.28 0.95
CA GLN A 8 26.46 1.87 0.68
C GLN A 8 25.23 1.00 0.93
N VAL A 9 24.51 1.24 2.03
CA VAL A 9 23.24 0.52 2.31
C VAL A 9 22.22 0.80 1.23
N LEU A 10 22.05 2.06 0.85
CA LEU A 10 21.11 2.47 -0.21
C LEU A 10 21.48 1.82 -1.55
N GLN A 11 22.77 1.80 -1.90
CA GLN A 11 23.22 1.16 -3.15
C GLN A 11 22.94 -0.34 -3.13
N ARG A 12 23.28 -1.04 -2.04
CA ARG A 12 23.03 -2.48 -1.91
C ARG A 12 21.53 -2.82 -2.10
N VAL A 13 20.64 -2.06 -1.45
CA VAL A 13 19.18 -2.27 -1.60
C VAL A 13 18.74 -2.01 -3.05
N ARG A 14 19.28 -0.99 -3.68
CA ARG A 14 18.96 -0.68 -5.09
C ARG A 14 19.43 -1.79 -6.05
N ASP A 15 20.62 -2.30 -5.84
CA ASP A 15 21.15 -3.41 -6.65
C ASP A 15 20.29 -4.67 -6.57
N GLU A 16 19.59 -4.85 -5.43
CA GLU A 16 18.70 -5.99 -5.20
C GLU A 16 17.30 -5.78 -5.78
N VAL A 17 16.73 -4.57 -5.66
CA VAL A 17 15.29 -4.36 -5.93
C VAL A 17 14.97 -3.38 -7.06
N ALA A 18 15.93 -2.57 -7.51
CA ALA A 18 15.64 -1.55 -8.53
C ALA A 18 15.65 -2.13 -9.94
N VAL A 19 14.60 -1.82 -10.71
CA VAL A 19 14.51 -2.23 -12.13
C VAL A 19 15.47 -1.44 -13.01
N LEU A 20 15.71 -0.16 -12.68
CA LEU A 20 16.58 0.73 -13.43
C LEU A 20 17.79 1.16 -12.61
N PRO A 21 18.97 1.29 -13.21
CA PRO A 21 20.14 1.81 -12.50
C PRO A 21 19.94 3.26 -12.05
N THR A 22 20.44 3.56 -10.87
CA THR A 22 20.40 4.92 -10.34
C THR A 22 21.41 5.81 -11.03
N VAL A 23 21.02 7.02 -11.39
CA VAL A 23 21.94 8.00 -11.94
C VAL A 23 22.97 8.44 -10.89
N PRO A 24 24.27 8.61 -11.27
CA PRO A 24 25.35 8.89 -10.31
C PRO A 24 25.16 10.17 -9.47
N TYR A 25 24.42 11.14 -9.99
CA TYR A 25 24.17 12.42 -9.31
C TYR A 25 22.89 12.40 -8.44
N SER A 26 22.24 11.24 -8.24
CA SER A 26 21.05 11.15 -7.41
C SER A 26 21.34 11.50 -5.95
N ARG A 27 20.53 12.39 -5.39
CA ARG A 27 20.62 12.85 -4.00
C ARG A 27 19.43 12.39 -3.16
N THR A 28 18.87 11.23 -3.47
CA THR A 28 17.65 10.70 -2.81
C THR A 28 17.78 10.71 -1.29
N ALA A 29 18.93 10.27 -0.75
CA ALA A 29 19.16 10.26 0.70
C ALA A 29 19.07 11.67 1.34
N ASN A 30 19.36 12.72 0.59
CA ASN A 30 19.35 14.09 1.07
C ASN A 30 18.04 14.85 0.79
N THR A 31 17.19 14.31 -0.09
CA THR A 31 15.96 14.98 -0.56
C THR A 31 14.70 14.27 -0.15
N PHE A 32 14.81 13.15 0.57
CA PHE A 32 13.67 12.35 0.99
C PHE A 32 12.96 12.96 2.20
N SER A 33 12.21 14.02 1.97
CA SER A 33 11.56 14.81 3.00
C SER A 33 10.56 14.02 3.86
N HIS A 34 9.91 13.01 3.32
CA HIS A 34 8.99 12.15 4.08
C HIS A 34 9.64 11.56 5.34
N ILE A 35 10.87 11.07 5.21
CA ILE A 35 11.61 10.50 6.34
C ILE A 35 12.10 11.60 7.29
N PHE A 36 12.67 12.67 6.74
CA PHE A 36 13.41 13.67 7.54
C PHE A 36 12.55 14.85 8.02
N ALA A 37 11.46 15.17 7.32
CA ALA A 37 10.61 16.30 7.63
C ALA A 37 9.09 15.98 7.65
N GLY A 38 8.69 14.79 7.20
CA GLY A 38 7.29 14.42 7.01
C GLY A 38 6.71 13.49 8.07
N GLY A 39 7.47 13.13 9.12
CA GLY A 39 6.99 12.24 10.18
C GLY A 39 6.99 10.74 9.82
N TYR A 40 7.58 10.34 8.71
CA TYR A 40 7.60 8.95 8.23
C TYR A 40 8.94 8.23 8.47
N ALA A 41 9.74 8.66 9.44
CA ALA A 41 11.09 8.12 9.67
C ALA A 41 11.15 6.60 9.80
N ALA A 42 10.16 5.99 10.47
CA ALA A 42 10.05 4.55 10.63
C ALA A 42 8.78 3.97 9.99
N GLY A 43 8.00 4.76 9.29
CA GLY A 43 6.65 4.39 8.84
C GLY A 43 6.37 4.57 7.35
N TYR A 44 7.36 4.95 6.54
CA TYR A 44 7.13 5.19 5.11
C TYR A 44 6.59 3.97 4.35
N TYR A 45 6.96 2.76 4.76
CA TYR A 45 6.44 1.50 4.21
C TYR A 45 4.91 1.36 4.34
N SER A 46 4.27 2.15 5.21
CA SER A 46 2.80 2.13 5.38
C SER A 46 2.03 2.44 4.09
N TYR A 47 2.63 3.18 3.16
CA TYR A 47 2.04 3.40 1.84
C TYR A 47 1.82 2.09 1.07
N LYS A 48 2.74 1.13 1.17
CA LYS A 48 2.58 -0.18 0.53
C LYS A 48 1.51 -1.04 1.20
N TRP A 49 1.39 -0.98 2.51
CA TRP A 49 0.25 -1.60 3.21
C TRP A 49 -1.08 -1.00 2.76
N ALA A 50 -1.16 0.33 2.63
CA ALA A 50 -2.36 0.99 2.14
C ALA A 50 -2.71 0.57 0.71
N GLU A 51 -1.72 0.40 -0.17
CA GLU A 51 -1.94 -0.11 -1.53
C GLU A 51 -2.50 -1.54 -1.53
N VAL A 52 -1.97 -2.44 -0.70
CA VAL A 52 -2.50 -3.81 -0.56
C VAL A 52 -3.95 -3.79 -0.11
N LEU A 53 -4.25 -3.05 0.96
CA LEU A 53 -5.61 -2.97 1.52
C LEU A 53 -6.59 -2.32 0.53
N SER A 54 -6.19 -1.25 -0.14
CA SER A 54 -7.06 -0.55 -1.09
C SER A 54 -7.33 -1.38 -2.35
N ALA A 55 -6.33 -2.07 -2.88
CA ALA A 55 -6.50 -2.95 -4.04
C ALA A 55 -7.45 -4.12 -3.72
N ASP A 56 -7.27 -4.77 -2.58
CA ASP A 56 -8.14 -5.87 -2.18
C ASP A 56 -9.55 -5.39 -1.77
N ALA A 57 -9.67 -4.21 -1.18
CA ALA A 57 -10.98 -3.60 -0.95
C ALA A 57 -11.70 -3.28 -2.27
N TYR A 58 -10.98 -2.77 -3.28
CA TYR A 58 -11.54 -2.50 -4.60
C TYR A 58 -11.96 -3.80 -5.31
N ALA A 59 -11.21 -4.88 -5.15
CA ALA A 59 -11.58 -6.18 -5.69
C ALA A 59 -12.98 -6.65 -5.25
N ALA A 60 -13.46 -6.25 -4.06
CA ALA A 60 -14.84 -6.56 -3.65
C ALA A 60 -15.90 -5.90 -4.55
N PHE A 61 -15.60 -4.73 -5.09
CA PHE A 61 -16.48 -4.06 -6.04
C PHE A 61 -16.42 -4.72 -7.41
N GLU A 62 -15.24 -5.15 -7.86
CA GLU A 62 -15.08 -5.92 -9.10
C GLU A 62 -15.82 -7.26 -9.01
N GLU A 63 -15.68 -8.00 -7.90
CA GLU A 63 -16.33 -9.29 -7.64
C GLU A 63 -17.86 -9.21 -7.61
N THR A 64 -18.41 -8.05 -7.26
CA THR A 64 -19.85 -7.83 -7.07
C THR A 64 -20.46 -6.89 -8.10
N ALA A 65 -19.72 -6.50 -9.13
CA ALA A 65 -20.22 -5.67 -10.22
C ALA A 65 -21.35 -6.38 -10.96
N GLY A 66 -22.36 -5.60 -11.39
CA GLY A 66 -23.44 -6.09 -12.23
C GLY A 66 -22.95 -6.49 -13.63
N ALA A 67 -23.80 -7.13 -14.40
CA ALA A 67 -23.50 -7.50 -15.79
C ALA A 67 -23.20 -6.28 -16.69
N ASP A 68 -23.62 -5.10 -16.28
CA ASP A 68 -23.35 -3.80 -16.89
C ASP A 68 -22.04 -3.15 -16.42
N GLY A 69 -21.28 -3.86 -15.56
CA GLY A 69 -20.04 -3.37 -14.96
C GLY A 69 -20.23 -2.33 -13.84
N GLN A 70 -21.48 -2.05 -13.43
CA GLN A 70 -21.73 -1.08 -12.37
C GLN A 70 -21.45 -1.67 -10.99
N PRO A 71 -20.81 -0.88 -10.09
CA PRO A 71 -20.57 -1.31 -8.71
C PRO A 71 -21.87 -1.63 -7.96
N SER A 72 -21.85 -2.67 -7.15
CA SER A 72 -22.96 -3.02 -6.27
C SER A 72 -23.19 -1.95 -5.19
N LEU A 73 -24.43 -1.45 -5.10
CA LEU A 73 -24.82 -0.52 -4.02
C LEU A 73 -24.68 -1.16 -2.64
N GLU A 74 -24.91 -2.45 -2.53
CA GLU A 74 -24.77 -3.19 -1.28
C GLU A 74 -23.30 -3.23 -0.84
N THR A 75 -22.39 -3.52 -1.75
CA THR A 75 -20.94 -3.47 -1.48
C THR A 75 -20.51 -2.06 -1.08
N GLY A 76 -21.03 -1.03 -1.74
CA GLY A 76 -20.80 0.37 -1.37
C GLY A 76 -21.27 0.70 0.06
N ARG A 77 -22.46 0.24 0.47
CA ARG A 77 -22.97 0.43 1.83
C ARG A 77 -22.09 -0.27 2.87
N ARG A 78 -21.70 -1.52 2.62
CA ARG A 78 -20.80 -2.28 3.48
C ARG A 78 -19.43 -1.58 3.64
N TYR A 79 -18.87 -1.11 2.52
CA TYR A 79 -17.61 -0.35 2.55
C TYR A 79 -17.73 0.92 3.39
N ARG A 80 -18.79 1.69 3.17
CA ARG A 80 -19.07 2.90 3.94
C ARG A 80 -19.14 2.59 5.44
N GLN A 81 -19.92 1.61 5.84
CA GLN A 81 -20.13 1.27 7.26
C GLN A 81 -18.88 0.69 7.92
N ALA A 82 -18.20 -0.24 7.24
CA ALA A 82 -17.08 -0.97 7.84
C ALA A 82 -15.77 -0.17 7.82
N ILE A 83 -15.57 0.71 6.85
CA ILE A 83 -14.31 1.43 6.64
C ILE A 83 -14.48 2.93 6.89
N LEU A 84 -15.36 3.61 6.14
CA LEU A 84 -15.41 5.07 6.15
C LEU A 84 -16.02 5.61 7.46
N GLU A 85 -17.12 5.05 7.92
CA GLU A 85 -17.77 5.48 9.17
C GLU A 85 -16.96 5.03 10.41
N ALA A 86 -16.28 3.88 10.33
CA ALA A 86 -15.42 3.42 11.41
C ALA A 86 -14.17 4.30 11.56
N GLY A 87 -13.58 4.76 10.45
CA GLY A 87 -12.37 5.59 10.46
C GLY A 87 -11.27 4.97 11.32
N GLY A 88 -10.66 5.78 12.19
CA GLY A 88 -9.61 5.37 13.13
C GLY A 88 -10.11 4.84 14.49
N SER A 89 -11.40 4.56 14.65
CA SER A 89 -11.98 4.13 15.94
C SER A 89 -11.58 2.71 16.36
N ARG A 90 -11.04 1.92 15.46
CA ARG A 90 -10.54 0.55 15.70
C ARG A 90 -9.36 0.23 14.78
N PRO A 91 -8.60 -0.85 15.05
CA PRO A 91 -7.51 -1.29 14.18
C PRO A 91 -7.94 -1.50 12.72
N ALA A 92 -7.12 -1.02 11.77
CA ALA A 92 -7.43 -1.09 10.34
C ALA A 92 -7.72 -2.52 9.85
N MET A 93 -7.01 -3.52 10.39
CA MET A 93 -7.22 -4.93 10.07
C MET A 93 -8.63 -5.42 10.47
N GLU A 94 -9.15 -4.96 11.60
CA GLU A 94 -10.52 -5.30 12.04
C GLU A 94 -11.56 -4.69 11.10
N SER A 95 -11.37 -3.43 10.71
CA SER A 95 -12.21 -2.75 9.72
C SER A 95 -12.18 -3.47 8.38
N PHE A 96 -11.00 -3.87 7.93
CA PHE A 96 -10.84 -4.63 6.69
C PHE A 96 -11.57 -5.98 6.74
N LYS A 97 -11.37 -6.76 7.83
CA LYS A 97 -12.06 -8.03 8.03
C LYS A 97 -13.58 -7.87 8.12
N ALA A 98 -14.07 -6.81 8.75
CA ALA A 98 -15.50 -6.51 8.80
C ALA A 98 -16.09 -6.23 7.40
N PHE A 99 -15.31 -5.65 6.51
CA PHE A 99 -15.72 -5.41 5.12
C PHE A 99 -15.57 -6.64 4.24
N ARG A 100 -14.36 -7.27 4.21
CA ARG A 100 -14.03 -8.36 3.28
C ARG A 100 -14.40 -9.75 3.78
N GLY A 101 -14.64 -9.92 5.09
CA GLY A 101 -14.89 -11.24 5.72
C GLY A 101 -13.64 -12.10 5.86
N ARG A 102 -12.46 -11.60 5.50
CA ARG A 102 -11.18 -12.31 5.52
C ARG A 102 -10.01 -11.36 5.73
N GLU A 103 -8.81 -11.90 5.89
CA GLU A 103 -7.58 -11.13 5.84
C GLU A 103 -7.25 -10.65 4.41
N PRO A 104 -6.46 -9.58 4.26
CA PRO A 104 -6.05 -9.09 2.95
C PRO A 104 -5.14 -10.09 2.23
N SER A 105 -5.20 -10.10 0.89
CA SER A 105 -4.25 -10.80 0.04
C SER A 105 -3.53 -9.84 -0.92
N LEU A 106 -2.41 -10.28 -1.49
CA LEU A 106 -1.65 -9.52 -2.48
C LEU A 106 -2.22 -9.65 -3.90
N ASP A 107 -3.12 -10.61 -4.14
CA ASP A 107 -3.54 -11.01 -5.49
C ASP A 107 -4.14 -9.85 -6.28
N ALA A 108 -4.98 -9.04 -5.64
CA ALA A 108 -5.60 -7.89 -6.29
C ALA A 108 -4.56 -6.83 -6.68
N LEU A 109 -3.60 -6.54 -5.79
CA LEU A 109 -2.53 -5.58 -6.07
C LEU A 109 -1.66 -6.07 -7.24
N LEU A 110 -1.24 -7.33 -7.23
CA LEU A 110 -0.42 -7.91 -8.30
C LEU A 110 -1.15 -7.88 -9.64
N ARG A 111 -2.43 -8.26 -9.64
CA ARG A 111 -3.28 -8.19 -10.84
C ARG A 111 -3.40 -6.77 -11.38
N HIS A 112 -3.68 -5.78 -10.51
CA HIS A 112 -3.80 -4.38 -10.93
C HIS A 112 -2.49 -3.79 -11.46
N GLN A 113 -1.36 -4.33 -11.03
CA GLN A 113 -0.04 -3.94 -11.52
C GLN A 113 0.44 -4.76 -12.74
N GLY A 114 -0.37 -5.68 -13.23
CA GLY A 114 -0.02 -6.51 -14.39
C GLY A 114 1.05 -7.57 -14.08
N MET A 115 1.18 -7.98 -12.82
CA MET A 115 2.17 -8.97 -12.35
C MET A 115 1.56 -10.35 -12.06
N ALA A 116 0.26 -10.52 -12.31
CA ALA A 116 -0.47 -11.79 -12.15
C ALA A 116 -1.49 -11.95 -13.28
#